data_180f5b6d339b00d7551c1e67adbc2d56
#
_entry.id   180f5b6d339b00d7551c1e67adbc2d56
#
_cell.length_a   1.000
_cell.length_b   1.000
_cell.length_c   1.000
_cell.angle_alpha   90.00
_cell.angle_beta   90.00
_cell.angle_gamma   90.00
#
_symmetry.space_group_name_H-M   'P 1'
#
loop_
_entity.id
_entity.type
_entity.pdbx_description
1 polymer ?
#
loop_
_entity_poly.entity_id
_entity_poly.type
_entity_poly.pdbx_seq_one_letter_code
_entity_poly.pdbx_strand_id
1 'polypeptide(L)'
;MNLAVYGKNNDDLRYTIDTYLPAKKLITAFFKKPVEDGESFLCTISYDAPERDRYFQYYCSERNQRLKFAFDFPDSMRRPMDSFKTPFAVKLRGKDILDPEPIFPSIEKSGAKSVATWSFDDAGFGFIYRIQW
;
A
#
# COMPACT_ATOMS: atom_id res chain seq x y z
N MET A 1 4.34 -8.22 14.37
CA MET A 1 4.35 -7.33 13.19
C MET A 1 5.75 -6.77 13.02
N ASN A 2 6.40 -7.13 11.94
CA ASN A 2 7.66 -6.51 11.54
C ASN A 2 7.32 -5.25 10.75
N LEU A 3 7.48 -4.07 11.36
CA LEU A 3 7.28 -2.80 10.70
C LEU A 3 8.63 -2.16 10.43
N ALA A 4 8.82 -1.71 9.21
CA ALA A 4 10.00 -0.95 8.81
C ALA A 4 9.59 0.24 7.94
N VAL A 5 10.28 1.36 8.09
CA VAL A 5 10.05 2.57 7.32
C VAL A 5 11.36 3.02 6.70
N TYR A 6 11.38 3.13 5.39
CA TYR A 6 12.58 3.43 4.61
C TYR A 6 12.41 4.72 3.82
N GLY A 7 13.46 5.48 3.70
CA GLY A 7 13.58 6.58 2.76
C GLY A 7 14.16 6.18 1.41
N LYS A 8 14.61 7.16 0.67
CA LYS A 8 15.36 6.97 -0.58
C LYS A 8 16.62 6.14 -0.32
N ASN A 9 16.96 5.23 -1.24
CA ASN A 9 18.11 4.32 -1.13
C ASN A 9 18.03 3.30 0.03
N ASN A 10 16.81 2.95 0.47
CA ASN A 10 16.58 2.05 1.61
C ASN A 10 17.19 2.53 2.94
N ASP A 11 17.38 3.82 3.09
CA ASP A 11 17.80 4.39 4.37
C ASP A 11 16.70 4.23 5.41
N ASP A 12 17.02 3.64 6.56
CA ASP A 12 16.09 3.56 7.69
C ASP A 12 15.66 4.95 8.16
N LEU A 13 14.37 5.17 8.25
CA LEU A 13 13.79 6.36 8.84
C LEU A 13 13.33 6.08 10.27
N ARG A 14 13.56 7.03 11.16
CA ARG A 14 12.94 6.98 12.48
C ARG A 14 11.43 7.14 12.34
N TYR A 15 10.66 6.38 13.08
CA TYR A 15 9.21 6.48 13.11
C TYR A 15 8.63 6.26 14.49
N THR A 16 7.41 6.71 14.70
CA THR A 16 6.58 6.39 15.86
C THR A 16 5.27 5.76 15.42
N ILE A 17 4.71 4.93 16.29
CA ILE A 17 3.35 4.43 16.12
C ILE A 17 2.48 5.17 17.11
N ASP A 18 1.73 6.16 16.64
CA ASP A 18 0.96 7.08 17.48
C ASP A 18 -0.39 6.49 17.86
N THR A 19 -0.94 5.59 17.03
CA THR A 19 -2.18 4.86 17.32
C THR A 19 -1.98 3.39 17.01
N TYR A 20 -2.22 2.54 17.99
CA TYR A 20 -2.13 1.10 17.85
C TYR A 20 -3.48 0.45 18.18
N LEU A 21 -4.36 0.39 17.17
CA LEU A 21 -5.62 -0.35 17.22
C LEU A 21 -5.49 -1.60 16.34
N PRO A 22 -6.27 -2.68 16.62
CA PRO A 22 -6.20 -3.89 15.80
C PRO A 22 -6.35 -3.65 14.30
N ALA A 23 -7.24 -2.73 13.92
CA ALA A 23 -7.53 -2.41 12.51
C ALA A 23 -6.94 -1.08 12.01
N LYS A 24 -6.24 -0.33 12.86
CA LYS A 24 -5.71 0.99 12.48
C LYS A 24 -4.42 1.29 13.22
N LYS A 25 -3.44 1.70 12.47
CA LYS A 25 -2.17 2.22 12.98
C LYS A 25 -1.89 3.58 12.35
N LEU A 26 -1.54 4.55 13.17
CA LEU A 26 -1.04 5.83 12.71
C LEU A 26 0.48 5.82 12.89
N ILE A 27 1.19 6.00 11.81
CA ILE A 27 2.66 5.96 11.77
C ILE A 27 3.14 7.35 11.39
N THR A 28 3.99 7.93 12.20
CA THR A 28 4.70 9.17 11.89
C THR A 28 6.15 8.85 11.56
N ALA A 29 6.57 9.12 10.32
CA ALA A 29 7.94 8.96 9.87
C ALA A 29 8.68 10.31 9.92
N PHE A 30 9.94 10.28 10.36
CA PHE A 30 10.77 11.46 10.49
C PHE A 30 11.88 11.45 9.44
N PHE A 31 11.84 12.43 8.54
CA PHE A 31 12.92 12.62 7.56
C PHE A 31 14.18 13.17 8.23
N LYS A 32 15.34 12.72 7.77
CA LYS A 32 16.64 13.17 8.28
C LYS A 32 16.91 14.65 8.00
N LYS A 33 16.29 15.19 6.97
CA LYS A 33 16.38 16.60 6.57
C LYS A 33 14.98 17.11 6.23
N PRO A 34 14.72 18.41 6.42
CA PRO A 34 13.51 19.03 5.90
C PRO A 34 13.39 18.81 4.40
N VAL A 35 12.18 18.58 3.92
CA VAL A 35 11.87 18.51 2.49
C VAL A 35 11.50 19.94 2.05
N GLU A 36 12.24 20.47 1.10
CA GLU A 36 12.00 21.83 0.58
C GLU A 36 10.87 21.83 -0.46
N ASP A 37 10.28 22.99 -0.69
CA ASP A 37 9.23 23.13 -1.69
C ASP A 37 9.75 22.73 -3.08
N GLY A 38 8.97 21.90 -3.78
CA GLY A 38 9.34 21.36 -5.08
C GLY A 38 10.25 20.11 -5.03
N GLU A 39 10.75 19.72 -3.87
CA GLU A 39 11.47 18.47 -3.72
C GLU A 39 10.53 17.27 -3.63
N SER A 40 10.95 16.15 -4.20
CA SER A 40 10.28 14.86 -4.06
C SER A 40 11.01 13.98 -3.07
N PHE A 41 10.27 13.32 -2.24
CA PHE A 41 10.83 12.31 -1.33
C PHE A 41 10.12 10.97 -1.51
N LEU A 42 10.81 9.91 -1.15
CA LEU A 42 10.26 8.56 -1.10
C LEU A 42 10.16 8.10 0.36
N CYS A 43 9.00 7.61 0.73
CA CYS A 43 8.80 6.90 1.99
C CYS A 43 8.19 5.54 1.68
N THR A 44 8.86 4.49 2.12
CA THR A 44 8.37 3.11 1.98
C THR A 44 8.04 2.58 3.36
N ILE A 45 6.83 2.09 3.52
CA ILE A 45 6.38 1.40 4.73
C ILE A 45 6.23 -0.07 4.38
N SER A 46 6.94 -0.92 5.11
CA SER A 46 6.87 -2.38 4.96
C SER A 46 6.45 -3.00 6.28
N TYR A 47 5.54 -3.94 6.24
CA TYR A 47 5.11 -4.65 7.43
C TYR A 47 4.58 -6.05 7.09
N ASP A 48 4.72 -6.95 8.07
CA ASP A 48 4.08 -8.25 8.05
C ASP A 48 2.87 -8.22 8.97
N ALA A 49 1.71 -8.53 8.46
CA ALA A 49 0.50 -8.62 9.26
C ALA A 49 -0.40 -9.76 8.80
N PRO A 50 -0.99 -10.51 9.73
CA PRO A 50 -2.05 -11.45 9.41
C PRO A 50 -3.34 -10.66 9.13
N GLU A 51 -3.55 -10.28 7.89
CA GLU A 51 -4.77 -9.56 7.48
C GLU A 51 -5.93 -10.55 7.34
N ARG A 52 -6.84 -10.55 8.32
CA ARG A 52 -8.02 -11.42 8.34
C ARG A 52 -9.00 -11.06 7.23
N ASP A 53 -9.15 -9.77 6.95
CA ASP A 53 -10.12 -9.26 5.99
C ASP A 53 -9.59 -9.27 4.56
N ARG A 54 -8.35 -9.67 4.37
CA ARG A 54 -7.69 -9.80 3.06
C ARG A 54 -7.75 -8.53 2.20
N TYR A 55 -7.60 -7.39 2.84
CA TYR A 55 -7.43 -6.12 2.13
C TYR A 55 -6.53 -5.17 2.90
N PHE A 56 -5.90 -4.27 2.15
CA PHE A 56 -5.18 -3.11 2.64
C PHE A 56 -5.79 -1.86 2.02
N GLN A 57 -5.91 -0.79 2.80
CA GLN A 57 -6.43 0.49 2.31
C GLN A 57 -5.44 1.62 2.57
N TYR A 58 -5.34 2.50 1.60
CA TYR A 58 -4.60 3.75 1.71
C TYR A 58 -5.49 4.92 1.30
N TYR A 59 -5.60 5.92 2.16
CA TYR A 59 -6.26 7.18 1.87
C TYR A 59 -5.27 8.20 1.35
N CYS A 60 -5.47 8.70 0.13
CA CYS A 60 -4.63 9.73 -0.47
C CYS A 60 -5.04 11.10 0.05
N SER A 61 -4.30 11.62 1.03
CA SER A 61 -4.55 12.91 1.66
C SER A 61 -3.77 14.08 1.04
N GLU A 62 -2.86 13.78 0.10
CA GLU A 62 -1.98 14.77 -0.52
C GLU A 62 -2.28 14.91 -2.01
N ARG A 63 -2.07 16.10 -2.52
CA ARG A 63 -2.12 16.38 -3.97
C ARG A 63 -0.79 16.02 -4.63
N ASN A 64 -0.84 15.70 -5.92
CA ASN A 64 0.35 15.38 -6.75
C ASN A 64 1.20 14.23 -6.19
N GLN A 65 0.55 13.28 -5.55
CA GLN A 65 1.22 12.12 -4.98
C GLN A 65 1.33 11.01 -6.02
N ARG A 66 2.50 10.40 -6.09
CA ARG A 66 2.71 9.12 -6.76
C ARG A 66 2.64 8.00 -5.74
N LEU A 67 1.88 6.97 -6.03
CA LEU A 67 1.75 5.81 -5.17
C LEU A 67 2.25 4.57 -5.89
N LYS A 68 3.03 3.78 -5.17
CA LYS A 68 3.41 2.44 -5.60
C LYS A 68 3.09 1.47 -4.47
N PHE A 69 2.32 0.45 -4.78
CA PHE A 69 2.05 -0.66 -3.88
C PHE A 69 2.74 -1.90 -4.41
N ALA A 70 3.42 -2.62 -3.53
CA ALA A 70 3.98 -3.92 -3.82
C ALA A 70 3.46 -4.92 -2.77
N PHE A 71 2.98 -6.04 -3.25
CA PHE A 71 2.42 -7.08 -2.41
C PHE A 71 3.09 -8.41 -2.72
N ASP A 72 3.84 -8.92 -1.75
CA ASP A 72 4.49 -10.22 -1.84
C ASP A 72 3.55 -11.30 -1.35
N PHE A 73 3.33 -12.32 -2.14
CA PHE A 73 2.48 -13.43 -1.76
C PHE A 73 3.06 -14.77 -2.21
N PRO A 74 2.91 -15.83 -1.40
CA PRO A 74 3.34 -17.17 -1.80
C PRO A 74 2.39 -17.73 -2.87
N ASP A 75 2.93 -18.50 -3.80
CA ASP A 75 2.14 -19.17 -4.85
C ASP A 75 1.08 -20.12 -4.28
N SER A 76 1.30 -20.62 -3.05
CA SER A 76 0.37 -21.46 -2.31
C SER A 76 -0.76 -20.73 -1.60
N MET A 77 -0.82 -19.40 -1.69
CA MET A 77 -1.86 -18.61 -1.01
C MET A 77 -3.26 -19.01 -1.51
N ARG A 78 -4.10 -19.47 -0.58
CA ARG A 78 -5.51 -19.77 -0.87
C ARG A 78 -6.26 -18.48 -1.11
N ARG A 79 -7.07 -18.46 -2.17
CA ARG A 79 -7.93 -17.34 -2.55
C ARG A 79 -9.39 -17.71 -2.35
N PRO A 80 -10.25 -16.73 -2.02
CA PRO A 80 -11.69 -16.96 -2.00
C PRO A 80 -12.18 -17.48 -3.35
N MET A 81 -13.18 -18.38 -3.34
CA MET A 81 -13.66 -19.06 -4.55
C MET A 81 -14.30 -18.11 -5.56
N ASP A 82 -14.84 -17.01 -5.10
CA ASP A 82 -15.57 -15.99 -5.88
C ASP A 82 -14.69 -14.77 -6.23
N SER A 83 -13.43 -14.78 -5.86
CA SER A 83 -12.51 -13.69 -6.13
C SER A 83 -11.74 -13.89 -7.43
N PHE A 84 -11.19 -12.81 -7.95
CA PHE A 84 -10.25 -12.86 -9.05
C PHE A 84 -9.05 -13.75 -8.71
N LYS A 85 -8.50 -14.42 -9.72
CA LYS A 85 -7.32 -15.32 -9.53
C LYS A 85 -6.06 -14.61 -9.09
N THR A 86 -6.01 -13.29 -9.22
CA THR A 86 -4.89 -12.44 -8.83
C THR A 86 -5.36 -11.38 -7.85
N PRO A 87 -4.48 -10.88 -6.96
CA PRO A 87 -4.77 -9.68 -6.21
C PRO A 87 -5.15 -8.53 -7.13
N PHE A 88 -6.01 -7.63 -6.68
CA PHE A 88 -6.44 -6.47 -7.45
C PHE A 88 -6.61 -5.25 -6.57
N ALA A 89 -6.51 -4.07 -7.16
CA ALA A 89 -6.78 -2.81 -6.49
C ALA A 89 -8.11 -2.22 -6.96
N VAL A 90 -8.75 -1.45 -6.10
CA VAL A 90 -9.89 -0.61 -6.44
C VAL A 90 -9.66 0.81 -5.96
N LYS A 91 -10.16 1.78 -6.72
CA LYS A 91 -10.11 3.19 -6.38
C LYS A 91 -11.50 3.63 -5.94
N LEU A 92 -11.63 4.07 -4.70
CA LEU A 92 -12.89 4.43 -4.07
C LEU A 92 -12.91 5.92 -3.74
N ARG A 93 -14.07 6.56 -3.87
CA ARG A 93 -14.27 7.94 -3.44
C ARG A 93 -15.50 8.06 -2.56
N GLY A 94 -15.29 8.46 -1.31
CA GLY A 94 -16.37 8.63 -0.35
C GLY A 94 -17.18 7.36 -0.12
N LYS A 95 -18.49 7.47 -0.18
CA LYS A 95 -19.43 6.35 -0.03
C LYS A 95 -19.77 5.64 -1.36
N ASP A 96 -19.20 6.06 -2.47
CA ASP A 96 -19.42 5.46 -3.78
C ASP A 96 -18.72 4.11 -3.86
N ILE A 97 -19.35 3.11 -3.28
CA ILE A 97 -18.90 1.71 -3.24
C ILE A 97 -19.63 0.90 -4.34
N LEU A 98 -20.25 1.56 -5.27
CA LEU A 98 -21.00 0.88 -6.35
C LEU A 98 -20.02 0.34 -7.40
N ASP A 99 -19.58 -0.91 -7.19
CA ASP A 99 -18.80 -1.75 -8.11
C ASP A 99 -17.65 -1.03 -8.82
N PRO A 100 -16.62 -0.57 -8.08
CA PRO A 100 -15.46 0.01 -8.72
C PRO A 100 -14.78 -1.05 -9.60
N GLU A 101 -14.37 -0.66 -10.80
CA GLU A 101 -13.63 -1.55 -11.68
C GLU A 101 -12.32 -2.00 -11.03
N PRO A 102 -12.00 -3.31 -11.07
CA PRO A 102 -10.74 -3.82 -10.53
C PRO A 102 -9.57 -3.36 -11.38
N ILE A 103 -8.50 -2.94 -10.71
CA ILE A 103 -7.23 -2.58 -11.32
C ILE A 103 -6.25 -3.70 -11.04
N PHE A 104 -5.83 -4.40 -12.09
CA PHE A 104 -4.92 -5.52 -11.96
C PHE A 104 -3.46 -5.06 -11.90
N PRO A 105 -2.60 -5.75 -11.11
CA PRO A 105 -1.18 -5.43 -11.00
C PRO A 105 -0.36 -5.98 -12.16
N SER A 106 0.86 -5.47 -12.27
CA SER A 106 1.95 -6.24 -12.89
C SER A 106 2.42 -7.31 -11.90
N ILE A 107 2.59 -8.54 -12.37
CA ILE A 107 3.03 -9.66 -11.52
C ILE A 107 4.38 -10.18 -12.01
N GLU A 108 5.33 -10.24 -11.10
CA GLU A 108 6.62 -10.85 -11.29
C GLU A 108 6.79 -12.06 -10.39
N LYS A 109 7.31 -13.17 -10.95
CA LYS A 109 7.63 -14.38 -10.18
C LYS A 109 9.07 -14.33 -9.71
N SER A 110 9.28 -14.66 -8.43
CA SER A 110 10.59 -14.79 -7.82
C SER A 110 10.63 -16.05 -6.94
N GLY A 111 11.04 -17.17 -7.52
CA GLY A 111 11.03 -18.47 -6.85
C GLY A 111 9.61 -18.94 -6.52
N ALA A 112 9.34 -19.26 -5.24
CA ALA A 112 8.03 -19.69 -4.74
C ALA A 112 7.11 -18.53 -4.34
N LYS A 113 7.51 -17.29 -4.63
CA LYS A 113 6.75 -16.07 -4.34
C LYS A 113 6.43 -15.34 -5.63
N SER A 114 5.33 -14.59 -5.57
CA SER A 114 4.97 -13.62 -6.61
C SER A 114 4.88 -12.24 -5.99
N VAL A 115 5.25 -11.22 -6.75
CA VAL A 115 5.14 -9.81 -6.37
C VAL A 115 4.15 -9.15 -7.31
N ALA A 116 3.05 -8.67 -6.74
CA ALA A 116 2.08 -7.85 -7.46
C ALA A 116 2.40 -6.37 -7.22
N THR A 117 2.50 -5.59 -8.28
CA THR A 117 2.83 -4.16 -8.21
C THR A 117 1.78 -3.32 -8.91
N TRP A 118 1.33 -2.27 -8.24
CA TRP A 118 0.50 -1.20 -8.79
C TRP A 118 1.25 0.12 -8.72
N SER A 119 1.14 0.93 -9.77
CA SER A 119 1.71 2.27 -9.82
C SER A 119 0.64 3.26 -10.26
N PHE A 120 0.48 4.32 -9.50
CA PHE A 120 -0.44 5.42 -9.78
C PHE A 120 0.37 6.71 -9.83
N ASP A 121 0.62 7.23 -11.03
CA ASP A 121 1.46 8.42 -11.24
C ASP A 121 0.78 9.70 -10.76
N ASP A 122 -0.56 9.71 -10.78
CA ASP A 122 -1.37 10.79 -10.27
C ASP A 122 -2.44 10.21 -9.34
N ALA A 123 -2.05 10.00 -8.09
CA ALA A 123 -2.99 9.54 -7.08
C ALA A 123 -3.96 10.68 -6.72
N GLY A 124 -5.25 10.45 -6.97
CA GLY A 124 -6.28 11.46 -6.72
C GLY A 124 -6.43 11.80 -5.25
N PHE A 125 -6.34 13.08 -4.91
CA PHE A 125 -6.64 13.57 -3.57
C PHE A 125 -8.06 13.19 -3.13
N GLY A 126 -8.19 12.66 -1.93
CA GLY A 126 -9.46 12.22 -1.35
C GLY A 126 -9.93 10.83 -1.78
N PHE A 127 -9.18 10.13 -2.63
CA PHE A 127 -9.47 8.75 -2.98
C PHE A 127 -8.89 7.75 -1.98
N ILE A 128 -9.56 6.63 -1.84
CA ILE A 128 -9.07 5.45 -1.13
C ILE A 128 -8.63 4.42 -2.17
N TYR A 129 -7.42 3.92 -2.02
CA TYR A 129 -6.91 2.79 -2.78
C TYR A 129 -6.97 1.54 -1.90
N ARG A 130 -7.74 0.55 -2.32
CA ARG A 130 -7.88 -0.72 -1.60
C ARG A 130 -7.29 -1.84 -2.45
N ILE A 131 -6.33 -2.56 -1.89
CA ILE A 131 -5.77 -3.78 -2.47
C ILE A 131 -6.44 -4.95 -1.79
N GLN A 132 -6.95 -5.90 -2.57
CA GLN A 132 -7.65 -7.10 -2.12
C GLN A 132 -6.99 -8.36 -2.67
N TRP A 133 -6.98 -9.44 -1.85
CA TRP A 133 -6.39 -10.72 -2.24
C TRP A 133 -7.13 -11.93 -1.65
#